data_9b4549ee15beff97a8d7cc17442a91cd
#
_entry.id   9b4549ee15beff97a8d7cc17442a91cd
#
_cell.length_a   1.000
_cell.length_b   1.000
_cell.length_c   1.000
_cell.angle_alpha   90.00
_cell.angle_beta   90.00
_cell.angle_gamma   90.00
#
_symmetry.space_group_name_H-M   'P 1'
#
loop_
_entity.id
_entity.type
_entity.pdbx_description
1 polymer ?
#
loop_
_entity_poly.entity_id
_entity_poly.type
_entity_poly.pdbx_seq_one_letter_code
_entity_poly.pdbx_strand_id
1 'polypeptide(L)'
;NMTAGAVSRPLMRLEEMYFIDMEATYHTQGAAAAFEKLSSFMLYRCDNYYSVLPDKDVFEEILFNKGLEFWGEGIMMFDFKRLDRGVNSSYKDNNFDPRSRFHSEGRLPWWNYCIPQSETDMNKGILDNNPDPSYALEADMGL
;
A
#
# COMPACT_ATOMS: atom_id res chain seq x y z
N ASN A 1 31.96 10.89 14.05
CA ASN A 1 31.13 10.31 15.10
C ASN A 1 29.70 10.76 14.89
N MET A 2 28.92 10.00 14.12
CA MET A 2 27.48 10.19 14.13
C MET A 2 26.97 9.51 15.41
N THR A 3 26.79 10.28 16.45
CA THR A 3 25.93 9.87 17.56
C THR A 3 24.54 9.63 16.97
N ALA A 4 24.08 8.39 16.99
CA ALA A 4 22.72 8.06 16.63
C ALA A 4 21.81 8.81 17.61
N GLY A 5 21.39 10.02 17.25
CA GLY A 5 20.44 10.80 18.00
C GLY A 5 19.16 10.00 18.12
N ALA A 6 18.62 9.88 19.31
CA ALA A 6 17.29 9.35 19.51
C ALA A 6 16.31 10.28 18.78
N VAL A 7 15.89 9.88 17.59
CA VAL A 7 14.91 10.63 16.81
C VAL A 7 13.53 10.04 17.10
N SER A 8 12.63 10.88 17.54
CA SER A 8 11.22 10.50 17.66
C SER A 8 10.67 10.20 16.26
N ARG A 9 10.16 9.00 16.06
CA ARG A 9 9.50 8.63 14.82
C ARG A 9 7.99 8.67 15.02
N PRO A 10 7.24 9.40 14.21
CA PRO A 10 5.79 9.32 14.26
C PRO A 10 5.36 7.89 13.90
N LEU A 11 4.49 7.30 14.69
CA LEU A 11 3.90 5.99 14.41
C LEU A 11 2.68 6.12 13.50
N MET A 12 1.98 7.25 13.60
CA MET A 12 0.81 7.57 12.81
C MET A 12 0.76 9.09 12.62
N ARG A 13 0.35 9.54 11.45
CA ARG A 13 0.07 10.94 11.17
C ARG A 13 -1.44 11.20 11.20
N LEU A 14 -1.83 12.42 11.53
CA LEU A 14 -3.25 12.81 11.55
C LEU A 14 -3.93 12.62 10.19
N GLU A 15 -3.20 12.83 9.11
CA GLU A 15 -3.67 12.64 7.75
C GLU A 15 -4.19 11.22 7.51
N GLU A 16 -3.59 10.22 8.14
CA GLU A 16 -4.07 8.84 8.04
C GLU A 16 -5.50 8.69 8.57
N MET A 17 -5.83 9.40 9.65
CA MET A 17 -7.19 9.41 10.19
C MET A 17 -8.21 10.03 9.22
N TYR A 18 -7.82 11.08 8.48
CA TYR A 18 -8.67 11.64 7.43
C TYR A 18 -8.96 10.63 6.32
N PHE A 19 -7.95 9.91 5.84
CA PHE A 19 -8.15 8.90 4.81
C PHE A 19 -8.96 7.70 5.31
N ILE A 20 -8.79 7.29 6.56
CA ILE A 20 -9.64 6.26 7.19
C ILE A 20 -11.10 6.74 7.26
N ASP A 21 -11.34 7.99 7.66
CA ASP A 21 -12.68 8.57 7.71
C ASP A 21 -13.32 8.70 6.31
N MET A 22 -12.55 9.07 5.29
CA MET A 22 -13.03 9.10 3.90
C MET A 22 -13.45 7.71 3.43
N GLU A 23 -12.63 6.69 3.66
CA GLU A 23 -12.95 5.30 3.30
C GLU A 23 -14.17 4.79 4.07
N ALA A 24 -14.23 5.02 5.37
CA ALA A 24 -15.40 4.66 6.18
C ALA A 24 -16.67 5.36 5.69
N THR A 25 -16.56 6.62 5.30
CA THR A 25 -17.68 7.40 4.74
C THR A 25 -18.10 6.84 3.38
N TYR A 26 -17.16 6.45 2.53
CA TYR A 26 -17.47 5.78 1.27
C TYR A 26 -18.35 4.55 1.47
N HIS A 27 -17.98 3.69 2.41
CA HIS A 27 -18.71 2.46 2.68
C HIS A 27 -20.04 2.64 3.43
N THR A 28 -20.20 3.72 4.20
CA THR A 28 -21.39 3.93 5.04
C THR A 28 -22.37 4.95 4.47
N GLN A 29 -21.90 5.95 3.74
CA GLN A 29 -22.69 7.08 3.25
C GLN A 29 -22.64 7.24 1.72
N GLY A 30 -21.72 6.51 1.07
CA GLY A 30 -21.58 6.48 -0.38
C GLY A 30 -20.54 7.44 -0.94
N ALA A 31 -20.32 7.32 -2.25
CA ALA A 31 -19.24 7.99 -2.98
C ALA A 31 -19.30 9.54 -2.90
N ALA A 32 -20.49 10.12 -3.00
CA ALA A 32 -20.63 11.59 -2.99
C ALA A 32 -20.15 12.21 -1.67
N ALA A 33 -20.55 11.65 -0.52
CA ALA A 33 -20.13 12.12 0.78
C ALA A 33 -18.62 11.94 1.01
N ALA A 34 -18.07 10.82 0.54
CA ALA A 34 -16.63 10.56 0.61
C ALA A 34 -15.83 11.55 -0.25
N PHE A 35 -16.32 11.87 -1.44
CA PHE A 35 -15.69 12.86 -2.33
C PHE A 35 -15.70 14.27 -1.74
N GLU A 36 -16.76 14.67 -1.05
CA GLU A 36 -16.80 15.96 -0.35
C GLU A 36 -15.71 16.05 0.72
N LYS A 37 -15.49 14.96 1.49
CA LYS A 37 -14.41 14.91 2.48
C LYS A 37 -13.04 14.94 1.83
N LEU A 38 -12.85 14.18 0.77
CA LEU A 38 -11.59 14.17 0.00
C LEU A 38 -11.31 15.58 -0.53
N SER A 39 -12.28 16.21 -1.18
CA SER A 39 -12.13 17.56 -1.74
C SER A 39 -11.80 18.59 -0.67
N SER A 40 -12.47 18.50 0.49
CA SER A 40 -12.20 19.39 1.62
C SER A 40 -10.78 19.24 2.16
N PHE A 41 -10.29 18.00 2.26
CA PHE A 41 -8.90 17.72 2.66
C PHE A 41 -7.91 18.23 1.61
N MET A 42 -8.16 17.96 0.34
CA MET A 42 -7.26 18.31 -0.75
C MET A 42 -7.10 19.81 -0.94
N LEU A 43 -8.09 20.64 -0.55
CA LEU A 43 -7.95 22.09 -0.55
C LEU A 43 -6.83 22.61 0.37
N TYR A 44 -6.42 21.86 1.38
CA TYR A 44 -5.22 22.17 2.17
C TYR A 44 -3.90 21.84 1.46
N ARG A 45 -3.97 21.11 0.36
CA ARG A 45 -2.80 20.69 -0.45
C ARG A 45 -2.73 21.42 -1.79
N CYS A 46 -3.89 21.77 -2.36
CA CYS A 46 -4.01 22.39 -3.66
C CYS A 46 -5.24 23.29 -3.70
N ASP A 47 -5.05 24.57 -3.94
CA ASP A 47 -6.13 25.61 -3.91
C ASP A 47 -7.26 25.34 -4.92
N ASN A 48 -6.98 24.60 -5.98
CA ASN A 48 -7.94 24.31 -7.06
C ASN A 48 -8.03 22.78 -7.29
N TYR A 49 -8.28 22.02 -6.23
CA TYR A 49 -8.44 20.58 -6.37
C TYR A 49 -9.66 20.24 -7.24
N TYR A 50 -9.43 19.39 -8.20
CA TYR A 50 -10.47 18.73 -9.01
C TYR A 50 -10.18 17.24 -9.09
N SER A 51 -11.20 16.43 -9.38
CA SER A 51 -10.99 14.98 -9.52
C SER A 51 -9.92 14.69 -10.58
N VAL A 52 -8.91 13.94 -10.18
CA VAL A 52 -7.81 13.52 -11.05
C VAL A 52 -8.09 12.18 -11.72
N LEU A 53 -9.10 11.46 -11.25
CA LEU A 53 -9.56 10.18 -11.77
C LEU A 53 -11.08 10.21 -12.05
N PRO A 54 -11.58 11.13 -12.89
CA PRO A 54 -13.03 11.36 -13.05
C PRO A 54 -13.78 10.13 -13.60
N ASP A 55 -13.09 9.24 -14.30
CA ASP A 55 -13.65 8.02 -14.88
C ASP A 55 -13.55 6.80 -13.93
N LYS A 56 -13.03 7.01 -12.73
CA LYS A 56 -12.86 5.96 -11.73
C LYS A 56 -13.82 6.15 -10.57
N ASP A 57 -13.97 5.09 -9.77
CA ASP A 57 -14.68 5.19 -8.51
C ASP A 57 -13.97 6.16 -7.56
N VAL A 58 -14.73 6.88 -6.76
CA VAL A 58 -14.21 7.79 -5.72
C VAL A 58 -13.26 7.07 -4.76
N PHE A 59 -13.48 5.78 -4.51
CA PHE A 59 -12.59 5.00 -3.68
C PHE A 59 -11.19 4.87 -4.29
N GLU A 60 -11.09 4.70 -5.62
CA GLU A 60 -9.80 4.70 -6.32
C GLU A 60 -9.09 6.05 -6.20
N GLU A 61 -9.84 7.14 -6.25
CA GLU A 61 -9.29 8.48 -6.10
C GLU A 61 -8.81 8.75 -4.66
N ILE A 62 -9.53 8.26 -3.66
CA ILE A 62 -9.09 8.30 -2.25
C ILE A 62 -7.77 7.53 -2.09
N LEU A 63 -7.68 6.31 -2.61
CA LEU A 63 -6.45 5.51 -2.54
C LEU A 63 -5.29 6.15 -3.27
N PHE A 64 -5.55 6.74 -4.43
CA PHE A 64 -4.52 7.45 -5.21
C PHE A 64 -3.95 8.65 -4.42
N ASN A 65 -4.82 9.51 -3.88
CA ASN A 65 -4.39 10.65 -3.08
C ASN A 65 -3.72 10.22 -1.77
N LYS A 66 -4.18 9.13 -1.15
CA LYS A 66 -3.51 8.52 0.00
C LYS A 66 -2.08 8.09 -0.36
N GLY A 67 -1.91 7.47 -1.53
CA GLY A 67 -0.60 7.06 -2.02
C GLY A 67 0.36 8.22 -2.25
N LEU A 68 -0.15 9.37 -2.70
CA LEU A 68 0.63 10.60 -2.84
C LEU A 68 0.98 11.21 -1.48
N GLU A 69 0.03 11.28 -0.56
CA GLU A 69 0.22 11.86 0.78
C GLU A 69 1.26 11.07 1.60
N PHE A 70 1.25 9.75 1.49
CA PHE A 70 2.12 8.84 2.24
C PHE A 70 3.24 8.25 1.39
N TRP A 71 3.62 8.95 0.34
CA TRP A 71 4.68 8.48 -0.55
C TRP A 71 5.99 8.24 0.22
N GLY A 72 6.55 7.02 0.08
CA GLY A 72 7.78 6.63 0.74
C GLY A 72 7.65 6.22 2.22
N GLU A 73 6.45 6.29 2.81
CA GLU A 73 6.22 5.92 4.22
C GLU A 73 5.87 4.43 4.43
N GLY A 74 5.62 3.69 3.36
CA GLY A 74 5.32 2.26 3.41
C GLY A 74 3.87 1.92 3.77
N ILE A 75 3.03 2.90 4.08
CA ILE A 75 1.63 2.70 4.51
C ILE A 75 0.80 2.01 3.42
N MET A 76 1.02 2.35 2.15
CA MET A 76 0.27 1.79 1.02
C MET A 76 0.42 0.28 0.88
N MET A 77 1.49 -0.32 1.41
CA MET A 77 1.67 -1.77 1.40
C MET A 77 0.55 -2.49 2.17
N PHE A 78 0.07 -1.89 3.26
CA PHE A 78 -1.06 -2.45 4.03
C PHE A 78 -2.36 -2.35 3.24
N ASP A 79 -2.59 -1.24 2.52
CA ASP A 79 -3.76 -1.08 1.66
C ASP A 79 -3.74 -2.08 0.49
N PHE A 80 -2.61 -2.25 -0.17
CA PHE A 80 -2.48 -3.23 -1.24
C PHE A 80 -2.74 -4.66 -0.74
N LYS A 81 -2.24 -5.00 0.45
CA LYS A 81 -2.49 -6.31 1.06
C LYS A 81 -3.96 -6.56 1.40
N ARG A 82 -4.63 -5.61 2.04
CA ARG A 82 -6.03 -5.79 2.48
C ARG A 82 -7.03 -5.72 1.33
N LEU A 83 -6.70 -4.99 0.26
CA LEU A 83 -7.55 -4.80 -0.91
C LEU A 83 -7.25 -5.78 -2.05
N ASP A 84 -6.35 -6.73 -1.82
CA ASP A 84 -5.88 -7.68 -2.84
C ASP A 84 -5.39 -6.98 -4.12
N ARG A 85 -4.62 -5.90 -3.95
CA ARG A 85 -4.08 -5.10 -5.05
C ARG A 85 -2.73 -5.62 -5.49
N GLY A 86 -2.55 -5.70 -6.78
CA GLY A 86 -1.25 -5.98 -7.37
C GLY A 86 -0.37 -4.75 -7.53
N VAL A 87 0.83 -4.96 -8.01
CA VAL A 87 1.77 -3.91 -8.38
C VAL A 87 2.29 -4.13 -9.78
N ASN A 88 2.53 -3.04 -10.49
CA ASN A 88 3.09 -3.08 -11.82
C ASN A 88 4.33 -2.19 -11.88
N SER A 89 5.51 -2.81 -11.93
CA SER A 89 6.78 -2.14 -12.18
C SER A 89 7.27 -2.32 -13.63
N SER A 90 6.46 -2.94 -14.49
CA SER A 90 6.80 -3.26 -15.89
C SER A 90 6.25 -2.26 -16.90
N TYR A 91 5.70 -1.12 -16.45
CA TYR A 91 5.16 -0.12 -17.35
C TYR A 91 6.25 0.55 -18.22
N LYS A 92 5.84 1.04 -19.38
CA LYS A 92 6.72 1.72 -20.34
C LYS A 92 7.37 2.94 -19.70
N ASP A 93 8.65 3.17 -20.02
CA ASP A 93 9.45 4.32 -19.58
C ASP A 93 9.67 4.41 -18.05
N ASN A 94 9.48 3.30 -17.33
CA ASN A 94 9.87 3.22 -15.93
C ASN A 94 11.40 3.17 -15.77
N ASN A 95 11.89 3.55 -14.60
CA ASN A 95 13.31 3.57 -14.25
C ASN A 95 13.78 2.34 -13.44
N PHE A 96 12.95 1.32 -13.30
CA PHE A 96 13.35 0.07 -12.67
C PHE A 96 14.32 -0.72 -13.54
N ASP A 97 15.32 -1.34 -12.92
CA ASP A 97 16.16 -2.32 -13.60
C ASP A 97 15.28 -3.40 -14.26
N PRO A 98 15.53 -3.77 -15.52
CA PRO A 98 14.74 -4.79 -16.21
C PRO A 98 14.57 -6.10 -15.43
N ARG A 99 15.56 -6.49 -14.63
CA ARG A 99 15.52 -7.70 -13.78
C ARG A 99 14.61 -7.56 -12.56
N SER A 100 14.24 -6.33 -12.20
CA SER A 100 13.37 -6.02 -11.07
C SER A 100 11.96 -5.64 -11.50
N ARG A 101 11.67 -5.73 -12.80
CA ARG A 101 10.35 -5.44 -13.35
C ARG A 101 9.46 -6.64 -13.20
N PHE A 102 8.31 -6.42 -12.62
CA PHE A 102 7.29 -7.46 -12.52
C PHE A 102 5.90 -6.83 -12.52
N HIS A 103 4.91 -7.66 -12.79
CA HIS A 103 3.50 -7.32 -12.74
C HIS A 103 2.76 -8.39 -11.93
N SER A 104 1.88 -7.95 -11.05
CA SER A 104 0.92 -8.83 -10.38
C SER A 104 -0.46 -8.18 -10.40
N GLU A 105 -1.49 -8.96 -10.67
CA GLU A 105 -2.87 -8.48 -10.67
C GLU A 105 -3.44 -8.37 -9.25
N GLY A 106 -2.93 -9.20 -8.33
CA GLY A 106 -3.36 -9.24 -6.94
C GLY A 106 -2.19 -9.33 -5.97
N ARG A 107 -2.53 -9.55 -4.73
CA ARG A 107 -1.58 -9.68 -3.62
C ARG A 107 -0.63 -10.86 -3.84
N LEU A 108 0.66 -10.59 -3.69
CA LEU A 108 1.68 -11.62 -3.82
C LEU A 108 1.77 -12.47 -2.55
N PRO A 109 1.94 -13.81 -2.67
CA PRO A 109 2.01 -14.71 -1.52
C PRO A 109 3.08 -14.30 -0.49
N TRP A 110 4.24 -13.84 -0.96
CA TRP A 110 5.38 -13.42 -0.10
C TRP A 110 5.23 -12.05 0.55
N TRP A 111 4.12 -11.36 0.39
CA TRP A 111 3.84 -10.16 1.17
C TRP A 111 3.52 -10.48 2.64
N ASN A 112 3.35 -11.76 2.97
CA ASN A 112 3.42 -12.24 4.34
C ASN A 112 4.80 -12.82 4.59
N TYR A 113 5.47 -12.31 5.61
CA TYR A 113 6.78 -12.86 5.98
C TYR A 113 6.65 -14.31 6.44
N CYS A 114 7.57 -15.16 5.99
CA CYS A 114 7.73 -16.48 6.54
C CYS A 114 8.26 -16.40 7.97
N ILE A 115 7.81 -17.31 8.82
CA ILE A 115 8.41 -17.49 10.14
C ILE A 115 9.84 -18.03 9.91
N PRO A 116 10.86 -17.42 10.53
CA PRO A 116 12.24 -17.86 10.35
C PRO A 116 12.42 -19.35 10.71
N GLN A 117 13.23 -20.07 9.94
CA GLN A 117 13.47 -21.48 10.15
C GLN A 117 13.99 -21.78 11.57
N SER A 118 14.81 -20.89 12.13
CA SER A 118 15.29 -21.03 13.52
C SER A 118 14.15 -21.11 14.53
N GLU A 119 13.03 -20.41 14.28
CA GLU A 119 11.85 -20.44 15.14
C GLU A 119 11.03 -21.71 14.90
N THR A 120 10.84 -22.10 13.66
CA THR A 120 10.10 -23.33 13.32
C THR A 120 10.81 -24.59 13.80
N ASP A 121 12.15 -24.60 13.81
CA ASP A 121 12.94 -25.70 14.31
C ASP A 121 12.87 -25.84 15.84
N MET A 122 12.78 -24.75 16.56
CA MET A 122 12.78 -24.69 18.01
C MET A 122 11.39 -24.79 18.63
N ASN A 123 10.36 -24.30 17.95
CA ASN A 123 9.00 -24.22 18.45
C ASN A 123 8.09 -25.25 17.76
N LYS A 124 7.94 -26.41 18.38
CA LYS A 124 7.09 -27.51 17.86
C LYS A 124 5.59 -27.17 17.81
N GLY A 125 5.16 -26.04 18.37
CA GLY A 125 3.79 -25.55 18.29
C GLY A 125 3.48 -24.88 16.94
N ILE A 126 4.48 -24.57 16.13
CA ILE A 126 4.30 -24.01 14.80
C ILE A 126 4.10 -25.16 13.81
N LEU A 127 2.87 -25.39 13.39
CA LEU A 127 2.50 -26.48 12.49
C LEU A 127 2.62 -26.08 11.01
N ASP A 128 2.32 -24.80 10.70
CA ASP A 128 2.32 -24.28 9.34
C ASP A 128 3.07 -22.94 9.27
N ASN A 129 3.69 -22.68 8.13
CA ASN A 129 4.35 -21.43 7.82
C ASN A 129 3.57 -20.67 6.75
N ASN A 130 3.84 -19.38 6.61
CA ASN A 130 3.39 -18.63 5.44
C ASN A 130 4.06 -19.19 4.17
N PRO A 131 3.43 -19.01 2.98
CA PRO A 131 4.01 -19.47 1.72
C PRO A 131 5.45 -18.97 1.54
N ASP A 132 6.34 -19.87 1.20
CA ASP A 132 7.74 -19.56 0.92
C ASP A 132 7.85 -18.86 -0.44
N PRO A 133 8.38 -17.62 -0.50
CA PRO A 133 8.53 -16.90 -1.75
C PRO A 133 9.49 -17.56 -2.75
N SER A 134 10.41 -18.42 -2.29
CA SER A 134 11.38 -19.07 -3.17
C SER A 134 10.75 -19.99 -4.21
N TYR A 135 9.56 -20.52 -3.95
CA TYR A 135 8.82 -21.37 -4.90
C TYR A 135 7.90 -20.58 -5.83
N ALA A 136 7.56 -19.35 -5.50
CA ALA A 136 6.60 -18.52 -6.26
C ALA A 136 7.30 -17.68 -7.33
N LEU A 137 8.59 -17.42 -7.20
CA LEU A 137 9.35 -16.56 -8.11
C LEU A 137 9.45 -17.12 -9.54
N GLU A 138 9.40 -18.43 -9.73
CA GLU A 138 9.52 -19.06 -11.05
C GLU A 138 8.20 -19.04 -11.86
N ALA A 139 7.07 -19.05 -11.17
CA ALA A 139 5.76 -19.15 -11.84
C ALA A 139 5.16 -17.80 -12.25
N ASP A 140 5.45 -16.71 -11.49
CA ASP A 140 4.79 -15.42 -11.66
C ASP A 140 5.67 -14.34 -12.31
N MET A 141 6.94 -14.58 -12.51
CA MET A 141 7.82 -13.57 -13.12
C MET A 141 7.76 -13.50 -14.65
N GLY A 142 7.05 -14.41 -15.31
CA GLY A 142 6.85 -14.37 -16.76
C GLY A 142 8.15 -14.34 -17.58
N LEU A 143 9.20 -15.02 -17.07
CA LEU A 143 10.49 -15.15 -17.75
C LEU A 143 10.45 -16.24 -18.80
#